data_7486df9b99ca48f4e5f7ee595e5d23e7
#
_entry.id   7486df9b99ca48f4e5f7ee595e5d23e7
#
_cell.length_a   1.000
_cell.length_b   1.000
_cell.length_c   1.000
_cell.angle_alpha   90.00
_cell.angle_beta   90.00
_cell.angle_gamma   90.00
#
_symmetry.space_group_name_H-M   'P 1'
#
loop_
_entity.id
_entity.type
_entity.pdbx_description
1 polymer ?
#
loop_
_entity_poly.entity_id
_entity_poly.type
_entity_poly.pdbx_seq_one_letter_code
_entity_poly.pdbx_strand_id
1 'polypeptide(L)'
;MNGLRTMRIKDVRIIVDEDTYNEMRGQKLSVTKTGSVYWHGAYKKHPLGKVITHTMFEPNLVVRHINGNKADFRYDNLEIVTKGEIMRRAGIPFTPKEEDEEEEKRGKIK
;
A
#
# COMPACT_ATOMS: atom_id res chain seq x y z
N MET A 1 -23.25 7.95 -7.10
CA MET A 1 -22.74 6.64 -6.77
C MET A 1 -21.46 6.36 -7.54
N ASN A 2 -20.45 5.92 -6.85
CA ASN A 2 -19.19 5.61 -7.50
C ASN A 2 -19.23 4.22 -8.10
N GLY A 3 -18.95 4.14 -9.39
CA GLY A 3 -18.81 2.85 -10.03
C GLY A 3 -17.50 2.22 -9.67
N LEU A 4 -17.43 0.92 -9.86
CA LEU A 4 -16.19 0.19 -9.71
C LEU A 4 -15.58 0.00 -11.08
N ARG A 5 -14.27 0.03 -11.12
CA ARG A 5 -13.54 -0.15 -12.36
C ARG A 5 -12.45 -1.18 -12.16
N THR A 6 -12.02 -1.78 -13.24
CA THR A 6 -10.87 -2.66 -13.19
C THR A 6 -9.75 -2.04 -14.00
N MET A 7 -8.54 -2.25 -13.55
CA MET A 7 -7.34 -1.81 -14.27
C MET A 7 -6.45 -3.03 -14.44
N ARG A 8 -5.81 -3.10 -15.58
CA ARG A 8 -4.93 -4.21 -15.87
C ARG A 8 -3.49 -3.76 -15.84
N ILE A 9 -2.68 -4.45 -15.06
CA ILE A 9 -1.26 -4.18 -14.98
C ILE A 9 -0.56 -5.49 -15.31
N LYS A 10 -0.02 -5.56 -16.53
CA LYS A 10 0.52 -6.80 -17.07
C LYS A 10 -0.56 -7.88 -17.02
N ASP A 11 -0.36 -8.91 -16.22
CA ASP A 11 -1.31 -10.02 -16.13
C ASP A 11 -2.25 -9.90 -14.95
N VAL A 12 -2.15 -8.82 -14.20
CA VAL A 12 -2.91 -8.65 -12.97
C VAL A 12 -4.01 -7.64 -13.20
N ARG A 13 -5.21 -8.00 -12.76
CA ARG A 13 -6.36 -7.11 -12.84
C ARG A 13 -6.72 -6.67 -11.44
N ILE A 14 -6.77 -5.36 -11.22
CA ILE A 14 -7.12 -4.82 -9.92
C ILE A 14 -8.46 -4.12 -9.98
N ILE A 15 -9.11 -4.01 -8.83
CA ILE A 15 -10.41 -3.36 -8.69
C ILE A 15 -10.19 -2.03 -7.97
N VAL A 16 -10.73 -0.96 -8.52
CA VAL A 16 -10.57 0.37 -7.93
C VAL A 16 -11.91 1.09 -8.01
N ASP A 17 -12.06 2.13 -7.20
CA ASP A 17 -13.17 3.03 -7.35
C ASP A 17 -12.98 3.90 -8.58
N GLU A 18 -14.07 4.44 -9.09
CA GLU A 18 -14.00 5.20 -10.33
C GLU A 18 -13.07 6.40 -10.20
N ASP A 19 -13.06 7.07 -9.06
CA ASP A 19 -12.15 8.20 -8.86
C ASP A 19 -10.71 7.78 -9.00
N THR A 20 -10.36 6.64 -8.39
CA THR A 20 -9.00 6.14 -8.48
C THR A 20 -8.65 5.77 -9.91
N TYR A 21 -9.60 5.16 -10.61
CA TYR A 21 -9.38 4.81 -12.01
C TYR A 21 -9.04 6.04 -12.82
N ASN A 22 -9.80 7.12 -12.63
CA ASN A 22 -9.58 8.34 -13.38
C ASN A 22 -8.24 8.98 -13.07
N GLU A 23 -7.79 8.86 -11.81
CA GLU A 23 -6.51 9.41 -11.43
C GLU A 23 -5.34 8.58 -11.92
N MET A 24 -5.50 7.26 -11.89
CA MET A 24 -4.36 6.38 -12.15
C MET A 24 -4.24 5.97 -13.61
N ARG A 25 -5.29 6.13 -14.40
CA ARG A 25 -5.19 5.80 -15.81
C ARG A 25 -4.14 6.69 -16.44
N GLY A 26 -3.28 6.09 -17.23
CA GLY A 26 -2.18 6.84 -17.83
C GLY A 26 -0.96 6.96 -16.95
N GLN A 27 -1.05 6.52 -15.71
CA GLN A 27 0.11 6.52 -14.81
C GLN A 27 0.85 5.21 -14.95
N LYS A 28 2.13 5.24 -14.62
CA LYS A 28 2.95 4.05 -14.71
C LYS A 28 2.80 3.24 -13.43
N LEU A 29 2.30 2.04 -13.57
CA LEU A 29 2.09 1.11 -12.47
C LEU A 29 2.86 -0.18 -12.75
N SER A 30 3.24 -0.86 -11.69
CA SER A 30 3.90 -2.14 -11.82
C SER A 30 3.38 -3.09 -10.76
N VAL A 31 3.60 -4.38 -10.98
CA VAL A 31 3.17 -5.41 -10.06
C VAL A 31 4.35 -6.35 -9.83
N THR A 32 4.54 -6.74 -8.57
CA THR A 32 5.62 -7.65 -8.21
C THR A 32 5.15 -9.10 -8.34
N LYS A 33 6.09 -10.01 -8.17
CA LYS A 33 5.76 -11.43 -8.23
C LYS A 33 4.77 -11.84 -7.16
N THR A 34 4.75 -11.14 -6.04
CA THR A 34 3.85 -11.45 -4.94
C THR A 34 2.50 -10.78 -5.10
N GLY A 35 2.30 -10.01 -6.17
CA GLY A 35 1.02 -9.36 -6.41
C GLY A 35 0.90 -7.96 -5.84
N SER A 36 1.98 -7.40 -5.33
CA SER A 36 1.96 -6.04 -4.82
C SER A 36 2.02 -5.05 -5.96
N VAL A 37 1.21 -4.01 -5.88
CA VAL A 37 1.10 -3.01 -6.94
C VAL A 37 1.75 -1.71 -6.49
N TYR A 38 2.55 -1.12 -7.38
CA TYR A 38 3.27 0.11 -7.09
C TYR A 38 2.98 1.16 -8.15
N TRP A 39 2.95 2.41 -7.71
CA TRP A 39 2.87 3.56 -8.58
C TRP A 39 4.27 4.16 -8.70
N HIS A 40 4.67 4.46 -9.94
CA HIS A 40 6.00 5.01 -10.20
C HIS A 40 5.93 6.53 -10.19
N GLY A 41 6.37 7.11 -9.09
CA GLY A 41 6.41 8.55 -8.95
C GLY A 41 7.66 9.14 -9.58
N ALA A 42 7.88 10.43 -9.30
CA ALA A 42 8.98 11.15 -9.93
C ALA A 42 10.34 10.63 -9.49
N TYR A 43 10.46 10.22 -8.25
CA TYR A 43 11.76 9.84 -7.70
C TYR A 43 11.83 8.38 -7.28
N LYS A 44 10.70 7.80 -6.95
CA LYS A 44 10.69 6.41 -6.54
C LYS A 44 9.27 5.87 -6.65
N LYS A 45 9.15 4.57 -6.50
CA LYS A 45 7.83 3.96 -6.56
C LYS A 45 7.23 3.89 -5.17
N HIS A 46 5.92 3.95 -5.12
CA HIS A 46 5.17 3.90 -3.87
C HIS A 46 4.10 2.82 -3.96
N PRO A 47 3.80 2.12 -2.86
CA PRO A 47 2.69 1.16 -2.88
C PRO A 47 1.40 1.88 -3.28
N LEU A 48 0.64 1.26 -4.17
CA LEU A 48 -0.57 1.90 -4.69
C LEU A 48 -1.56 2.21 -3.57
N GLY A 49 -1.68 1.33 -2.59
CA GLY A 49 -2.58 1.59 -1.48
C GLY A 49 -2.24 2.87 -0.73
N LYS A 50 -0.96 3.16 -0.59
CA LYS A 50 -0.55 4.39 0.07
C LYS A 50 -0.84 5.61 -0.79
N VAL A 51 -0.74 5.48 -2.10
CA VAL A 51 -1.07 6.58 -2.99
C VAL A 51 -2.55 6.89 -2.89
N ILE A 52 -3.39 5.86 -2.91
CA ILE A 52 -4.84 6.04 -2.86
C ILE A 52 -5.28 6.67 -1.55
N THR A 53 -4.66 6.28 -0.45
CA THR A 53 -5.05 6.77 0.88
C THR A 53 -4.29 8.02 1.28
N HIS A 54 -3.41 8.53 0.40
CA HIS A 54 -2.63 9.74 0.65
C HIS A 54 -1.70 9.60 1.84
N THR A 55 -1.11 8.40 2.00
CA THR A 55 -0.17 8.14 3.10
C THR A 55 1.21 7.75 2.59
N MET A 56 1.52 8.09 1.34
CA MET A 56 2.78 7.62 0.76
C MET A 56 4.02 8.22 1.40
N PHE A 57 3.87 9.32 2.12
CA PHE A 57 5.00 9.93 2.82
C PHE A 57 4.97 9.66 4.32
N GLU A 58 4.19 8.68 4.74
CA GLU A 58 4.05 8.33 6.16
C GLU A 58 4.67 6.96 6.37
N PRO A 59 5.94 6.88 6.72
CA PRO A 59 6.60 5.57 6.82
C PRO A 59 6.07 4.68 7.93
N ASN A 60 5.45 5.26 8.94
CA ASN A 60 4.92 4.47 10.06
C ASN A 60 3.54 3.91 9.79
N LEU A 61 2.91 4.31 8.70
CA LEU A 61 1.58 3.84 8.37
C LEU A 61 1.67 2.78 7.28
N VAL A 62 0.80 1.80 7.39
CA VAL A 62 0.73 0.71 6.43
C VAL A 62 -0.73 0.59 6.00
N VAL A 63 -0.94 0.31 4.73
CA VAL A 63 -2.29 0.11 4.20
C VAL A 63 -2.47 -1.37 3.97
N ARG A 64 -3.55 -1.94 4.51
CA ARG A 64 -3.84 -3.33 4.33
C ARG A 64 -5.19 -3.50 3.64
N HIS A 65 -5.34 -4.65 3.01
CA HIS A 65 -6.58 -5.01 2.33
C HIS A 65 -7.44 -5.80 3.32
N ILE A 66 -8.58 -5.23 3.68
CA ILE A 66 -9.40 -5.82 4.74
C ILE A 66 -9.79 -7.26 4.41
N ASN A 67 -10.16 -7.53 3.16
CA ASN A 67 -10.58 -8.87 2.77
C ASN A 67 -9.41 -9.77 2.37
N GLY A 68 -8.17 -9.27 2.48
CA GLY A 68 -7.00 -10.06 2.13
C GLY A 68 -6.70 -10.15 0.64
N ASN A 69 -7.50 -9.54 -0.20
CA ASN A 69 -7.30 -9.59 -1.66
C ASN A 69 -6.44 -8.41 -2.08
N LYS A 70 -5.19 -8.68 -2.44
CA LYS A 70 -4.24 -7.63 -2.79
C LYS A 70 -4.64 -6.88 -4.06
N ALA A 71 -5.55 -7.40 -4.84
CA ALA A 71 -6.00 -6.75 -6.06
C ALA A 71 -7.21 -5.86 -5.85
N ASP A 72 -7.76 -5.82 -4.64
CA ASP A 72 -8.96 -5.05 -4.33
C ASP A 72 -8.57 -3.74 -3.68
N PHE A 73 -8.51 -2.68 -4.48
CA PHE A 73 -8.09 -1.36 -4.03
C PHE A 73 -9.27 -0.41 -3.85
N ARG A 74 -10.45 -0.95 -3.56
CA ARG A 74 -11.59 -0.07 -3.26
C ARG A 74 -11.34 0.63 -1.92
N TYR A 75 -11.80 1.86 -1.82
CA TYR A 75 -11.62 2.62 -0.57
C TYR A 75 -12.14 1.83 0.63
N ASP A 76 -13.28 1.18 0.47
CA ASP A 76 -13.91 0.45 1.57
C ASP A 76 -13.10 -0.76 2.00
N ASN A 77 -12.16 -1.19 1.17
CA ASN A 77 -11.34 -2.36 1.47
C ASN A 77 -9.95 -2.00 1.93
N LEU A 78 -9.62 -0.73 2.02
CA LEU A 78 -8.30 -0.29 2.44
C LEU A 78 -8.35 0.24 3.86
N GLU A 79 -7.44 -0.22 4.68
CA GLU A 79 -7.38 0.18 6.08
C GLU A 79 -5.98 0.70 6.38
N ILE A 80 -5.90 1.85 7.02
CA ILE A 80 -4.63 2.44 7.41
C ILE A 80 -4.35 2.04 8.85
N VAL A 81 -3.22 1.40 9.07
CA VAL A 81 -2.84 0.93 10.42
C VAL A 81 -1.39 1.27 10.67
N THR A 82 -1.01 1.31 11.95
CA THR A 82 0.39 1.48 12.29
C THR A 82 1.10 0.13 12.22
N LYS A 83 2.42 0.18 12.10
CA LYS A 83 3.19 -1.06 12.08
C LYS A 83 3.04 -1.85 13.37
N GLY A 84 2.99 -1.14 14.49
CA GLY A 84 2.81 -1.81 15.78
C GLY A 84 1.48 -2.52 15.87
N GLU A 85 0.44 -1.91 15.32
CA GLU A 85 -0.87 -2.54 15.34
C GLU A 85 -0.90 -3.82 14.53
N ILE A 86 -0.22 -3.82 13.39
CA ILE A 86 -0.16 -5.02 12.57
C ILE A 86 0.53 -6.14 13.32
N MET A 87 1.61 -5.83 14.02
CA MET A 87 2.32 -6.84 14.79
C MET A 87 1.46 -7.41 15.89
N ARG A 88 0.69 -6.55 16.56
CA ARG A 88 -0.21 -7.03 17.62
C ARG A 88 -1.28 -7.95 17.04
N ARG A 89 -1.84 -7.59 15.90
CA ARG A 89 -2.88 -8.41 15.28
C ARG A 89 -2.36 -9.76 14.83
N ALA A 90 -1.10 -9.81 14.45
CA ALA A 90 -0.48 -11.06 14.05
C ALA A 90 -0.01 -11.90 15.22
N GLY A 91 -0.19 -11.40 16.43
CA GLY A 91 0.27 -12.13 17.61
C GLY A 91 1.75 -11.99 17.90
N ILE A 92 2.41 -11.07 17.23
CA ILE A 92 3.83 -10.82 17.43
C ILE A 92 3.99 -9.68 18.43
N PRO A 93 4.72 -9.89 19.51
CA PRO A 93 4.90 -8.80 20.48
C PRO A 93 5.61 -7.62 19.85
N PHE A 94 5.09 -6.44 20.11
CA PHE A 94 5.68 -5.23 19.60
C PHE A 94 6.68 -4.69 20.64
N THR A 95 7.91 -4.45 20.21
CA THR A 95 8.91 -3.85 21.06
C THR A 95 9.41 -2.57 20.41
N PRO A 96 9.18 -1.42 21.02
CA PRO A 96 9.63 -0.16 20.44
C PRO A 96 11.13 -0.14 20.17
N LYS A 97 11.88 -0.84 21.01
CA LYS A 97 13.31 -0.87 20.84
C LYS A 97 13.73 -1.48 19.52
N GLU A 98 13.07 -2.58 19.15
CA GLU A 98 13.38 -3.20 17.87
C GLU A 98 13.09 -2.28 16.71
N GLU A 99 11.97 -1.61 16.79
CA GLU A 99 11.58 -0.72 15.72
C GLU A 99 12.58 0.40 15.56
N ASP A 100 13.01 0.97 16.67
CA ASP A 100 13.97 2.05 16.62
C ASP A 100 15.29 1.59 16.02
N GLU A 101 15.72 0.40 16.39
CA GLU A 101 16.97 -0.11 15.87
C GLU A 101 16.93 -0.29 14.37
N GLU A 102 15.83 -0.79 13.88
CA GLU A 102 15.70 -0.99 12.45
C GLU A 102 15.76 0.32 11.71
N GLU A 103 15.08 1.32 12.22
CA GLU A 103 15.06 2.60 11.56
C GLU A 103 16.44 3.21 11.55
N GLU A 104 17.15 3.10 12.64
CA GLU A 104 18.49 3.65 12.69
C GLU A 104 19.43 2.96 11.74
N LYS A 105 19.33 1.65 11.66
CA LYS A 105 20.20 0.93 10.75
C LYS A 105 19.94 1.29 9.30
N ARG A 106 18.69 1.52 8.99
CA ARG A 106 18.36 1.91 7.62
C ARG A 106 18.63 3.38 7.39
N GLY A 107 18.41 4.17 8.40
CA GLY A 107 18.65 5.60 8.28
C GLY A 107 20.11 5.89 8.26
N LYS A 108 20.80 5.03 8.80
CA LYS A 108 22.12 5.09 8.87
C LYS A 108 22.55 3.93 8.46
N ILE A 109 21.78 3.65 8.24
CA ILE A 109 21.98 2.85 8.10
C ILE A 109 22.22 2.68 7.67
N LYS A 110 21.97 3.31 8.20
CA LYS A 110 21.93 3.44 8.61
C LYS A 110 22.31 3.38 8.41
#